data_8c2fb9bf8d87f45a4a494194b3f8510e
#
_entry.id   8c2fb9bf8d87f45a4a494194b3f8510e
#
_cell.length_a   1.000
_cell.length_b   1.000
_cell.length_c   1.000
_cell.angle_alpha   90.00
_cell.angle_beta   90.00
_cell.angle_gamma   90.00
#
_symmetry.space_group_name_H-M   'P 1'
#
loop_
_entity.id
_entity.type
_entity.pdbx_description
1 polymer ?
#
loop_
_entity_poly.entity_id
_entity_poly.type
_entity_poly.pdbx_seq_one_letter_code
_entity_poly.pdbx_strand_id
1 'polypeptide(L)'
;MGHKPLNEQVIVITGASSGIGLATARMAARRGARVVLAARSEDVLADIAAEFGTRATYVVADVGRREDVQAIADHAVATFGGFDTWVNVAGLTVYGPLRKIALEDHERLIQTNLWGTVYGSLIAAEHLRGRGGAIVNVGSIASDLAFPFQGLYATSKHAVKGFTDTLRMELIAEGAPVSVTLVKPASIDTPLPNRARNYMDREPTLPPPIYPPKEVANAILHAAIHPQRDIFVGGGGKLFVMGKEFAPGAYDELASAIIAQQKRTEPPRNPKGALHAPQGAGRERGDPPIYVMRSSAYTRATLHPLATAGLAAGLAATAALVLGGKRARRRP
;
A
#
# COMPACT_ATOMS: atom_id res chain seq x y z
N MET A 1 0.96 9.49 22.21
CA MET A 1 2.13 10.34 21.84
C MET A 1 2.19 10.40 20.32
N GLY A 2 2.40 11.59 19.73
CA GLY A 2 2.63 11.74 18.29
C GLY A 2 4.07 11.35 17.94
N HIS A 3 4.26 10.82 16.73
CA HIS A 3 5.59 10.57 16.20
C HIS A 3 6.27 11.89 15.77
N LYS A 4 7.59 11.84 15.48
CA LYS A 4 8.34 12.98 14.95
C LYS A 4 7.71 13.50 13.64
N PRO A 5 7.82 14.80 13.33
CA PRO A 5 7.43 15.32 12.02
C PRO A 5 8.33 14.71 10.91
N LEU A 6 7.83 14.66 9.67
CA LEU A 6 8.51 13.93 8.58
C LEU A 6 9.94 14.42 8.33
N ASN A 7 10.17 15.72 8.41
CA ASN A 7 11.50 16.32 8.18
C ASN A 7 12.55 15.95 9.23
N GLU A 8 12.15 15.32 10.32
CA GLU A 8 13.04 14.80 11.35
C GLU A 8 13.19 13.27 11.30
N GLN A 9 12.40 12.59 10.44
CA GLN A 9 12.39 11.14 10.35
C GLN A 9 13.43 10.58 9.38
N VAL A 10 13.93 9.40 9.73
CA VAL A 10 14.53 8.43 8.80
C VAL A 10 13.47 7.37 8.47
N ILE A 11 13.15 7.21 7.19
CA ILE A 11 12.10 6.30 6.72
C ILE A 11 12.71 5.21 5.84
N VAL A 12 12.60 3.97 6.27
CA VAL A 12 12.97 2.79 5.46
C VAL A 12 11.77 2.40 4.60
N ILE A 13 12.01 2.18 3.30
CA ILE A 13 10.94 1.84 2.33
C ILE A 13 11.40 0.65 1.49
N THR A 14 10.75 -0.50 1.68
CA THR A 14 10.97 -1.67 0.82
C THR A 14 10.14 -1.54 -0.46
N GLY A 15 10.60 -2.13 -1.58
CA GLY A 15 9.92 -1.99 -2.87
C GLY A 15 9.98 -0.57 -3.46
N ALA A 16 11.01 0.20 -3.13
CA ALA A 16 11.15 1.61 -3.47
C ALA A 16 11.39 1.89 -4.97
N SER A 17 11.68 0.87 -5.78
CA SER A 17 12.03 1.05 -7.21
C SER A 17 10.85 1.36 -8.14
N SER A 18 9.60 1.30 -7.67
CA SER A 18 8.44 1.58 -8.52
C SER A 18 7.14 1.79 -7.74
N GLY A 19 6.09 2.23 -8.43
CA GLY A 19 4.72 2.26 -7.92
C GLY A 19 4.56 3.05 -6.62
N ILE A 20 3.90 2.42 -5.66
CA ILE A 20 3.61 3.02 -4.34
C ILE A 20 4.90 3.31 -3.57
N GLY A 21 5.87 2.37 -3.58
CA GLY A 21 7.14 2.55 -2.87
C GLY A 21 7.91 3.77 -3.37
N LEU A 22 8.05 3.92 -4.68
CA LEU A 22 8.70 5.07 -5.31
C LEU A 22 7.95 6.38 -5.03
N ALA A 23 6.62 6.38 -5.17
CA ALA A 23 5.82 7.56 -4.86
C ALA A 23 5.96 7.98 -3.38
N THR A 24 6.04 6.99 -2.46
CA THR A 24 6.27 7.25 -1.03
C THR A 24 7.66 7.82 -0.79
N ALA A 25 8.69 7.23 -1.39
CA ALA A 25 10.08 7.69 -1.26
C ALA A 25 10.25 9.13 -1.73
N ARG A 26 9.78 9.44 -2.93
CA ARG A 26 9.83 10.80 -3.48
C ARG A 26 9.06 11.81 -2.64
N MET A 27 7.88 11.42 -2.18
CA MET A 27 7.06 12.30 -1.35
C MET A 27 7.68 12.54 0.03
N ALA A 28 8.24 11.52 0.67
CA ALA A 28 8.94 11.61 1.96
C ALA A 28 10.16 12.54 1.85
N ALA A 29 11.03 12.30 0.86
CA ALA A 29 12.23 13.10 0.65
C ALA A 29 11.92 14.58 0.33
N ARG A 30 10.88 14.85 -0.49
CA ARG A 30 10.41 16.23 -0.76
C ARG A 30 9.86 16.92 0.49
N ARG A 31 9.33 16.17 1.46
CA ARG A 31 8.86 16.69 2.76
C ARG A 31 9.97 16.76 3.82
N GLY A 32 11.23 16.56 3.42
CA GLY A 32 12.41 16.73 4.26
C GLY A 32 12.88 15.47 4.98
N ALA A 33 12.21 14.35 4.87
CA ALA A 33 12.65 13.08 5.47
C ALA A 33 13.94 12.57 4.83
N ARG A 34 14.75 11.85 5.62
CA ARG A 34 15.82 11.00 5.11
C ARG A 34 15.22 9.65 4.75
N VAL A 35 15.61 9.07 3.63
CA VAL A 35 15.02 7.82 3.14
C VAL A 35 16.08 6.75 2.86
N VAL A 36 15.78 5.52 3.28
CA VAL A 36 16.54 4.32 2.93
C VAL A 36 15.70 3.50 1.96
N LEU A 37 16.16 3.41 0.73
CA LEU A 37 15.45 2.78 -0.37
C LEU A 37 15.90 1.33 -0.51
N ALA A 38 14.98 0.37 -0.52
CA ALA A 38 15.33 -1.03 -0.70
C ALA A 38 14.52 -1.67 -1.83
N ALA A 39 15.21 -2.34 -2.76
CA ALA A 39 14.63 -3.12 -3.84
C ALA A 39 15.71 -4.00 -4.49
N ARG A 40 15.31 -4.83 -5.49
CA ARG A 40 16.23 -5.72 -6.20
C ARG A 40 16.95 -5.09 -7.41
N SER A 41 16.54 -3.89 -7.85
CA SER A 41 17.06 -3.23 -9.07
C SER A 41 18.04 -2.12 -8.66
N GLU A 42 19.33 -2.39 -8.73
CA GLU A 42 20.38 -1.48 -8.28
C GLU A 42 20.38 -0.16 -9.05
N ASP A 43 20.45 -0.22 -10.39
CA ASP A 43 20.52 0.95 -11.26
C ASP A 43 19.38 1.93 -10.96
N VAL A 44 18.15 1.39 -10.81
CA VAL A 44 16.96 2.19 -10.50
C VAL A 44 17.05 2.82 -9.11
N LEU A 45 17.58 2.10 -8.12
CA LEU A 45 17.74 2.64 -6.77
C LEU A 45 18.79 3.75 -6.73
N ALA A 46 19.91 3.58 -7.45
CA ALA A 46 20.97 4.57 -7.55
C ALA A 46 20.45 5.87 -8.17
N ASP A 47 19.70 5.79 -9.28
CA ASP A 47 19.08 6.94 -9.94
C ASP A 47 18.13 7.69 -9.00
N ILE A 48 17.26 6.95 -8.28
CA ILE A 48 16.31 7.56 -7.33
C ILE A 48 17.05 8.20 -6.15
N ALA A 49 18.09 7.55 -5.62
CA ALA A 49 18.87 8.11 -4.52
C ALA A 49 19.58 9.41 -4.94
N ALA A 50 20.10 9.45 -6.17
CA ALA A 50 20.73 10.64 -6.73
C ALA A 50 19.77 11.85 -6.82
N GLU A 51 18.45 11.61 -7.01
CA GLU A 51 17.44 12.69 -7.01
C GLU A 51 17.44 13.52 -5.71
N PHE A 52 17.87 12.93 -4.59
CA PHE A 52 17.74 13.52 -3.24
C PHE A 52 19.08 13.76 -2.51
N GLY A 53 20.19 13.38 -3.13
CA GLY A 53 21.54 13.57 -2.59
C GLY A 53 21.70 12.96 -1.20
N THR A 54 22.26 13.68 -0.25
CA THR A 54 22.56 13.18 1.11
C THR A 54 21.34 12.78 1.94
N ARG A 55 20.12 13.08 1.48
CA ARG A 55 18.88 12.64 2.16
C ARG A 55 18.40 11.27 1.76
N ALA A 56 19.00 10.64 0.76
CA ALA A 56 18.63 9.30 0.33
C ALA A 56 19.85 8.39 0.27
N THR A 57 19.65 7.14 0.67
CA THR A 57 20.58 6.05 0.46
C THR A 57 19.82 4.81 0.02
N TYR A 58 20.51 3.78 -0.47
CA TYR A 58 19.84 2.57 -0.93
C TYR A 58 20.57 1.29 -0.55
N VAL A 59 19.82 0.20 -0.54
CA VAL A 59 20.32 -1.17 -0.36
C VAL A 59 19.67 -2.07 -1.41
N VAL A 60 20.49 -2.81 -2.14
CA VAL A 60 19.99 -3.88 -3.03
C VAL A 60 19.60 -5.07 -2.17
N ALA A 61 18.32 -5.40 -2.15
CA ALA A 61 17.78 -6.41 -1.23
C ALA A 61 16.60 -7.16 -1.84
N ASP A 62 16.54 -8.46 -1.60
CA ASP A 62 15.34 -9.27 -1.78
C ASP A 62 14.67 -9.47 -0.42
N VAL A 63 13.51 -8.85 -0.23
CA VAL A 63 12.79 -8.95 1.05
C VAL A 63 12.34 -10.38 1.40
N GLY A 64 12.34 -11.30 0.43
CA GLY A 64 12.13 -12.72 0.69
C GLY A 64 13.27 -13.40 1.45
N ARG A 65 14.39 -12.73 1.66
CA ARG A 65 15.56 -13.21 2.41
C ARG A 65 15.72 -12.39 3.68
N ARG A 66 15.69 -13.06 4.84
CA ARG A 66 15.78 -12.38 6.13
C ARG A 66 17.09 -11.61 6.29
N GLU A 67 18.17 -12.16 5.79
CA GLU A 67 19.52 -11.57 5.83
C GLU A 67 19.55 -10.23 5.08
N ASP A 68 18.93 -10.17 3.91
CA ASP A 68 18.87 -8.94 3.11
C ASP A 68 18.03 -7.88 3.84
N VAL A 69 16.94 -8.28 4.51
CA VAL A 69 16.10 -7.34 5.30
C VAL A 69 16.86 -6.82 6.52
N GLN A 70 17.67 -7.68 7.18
CA GLN A 70 18.55 -7.23 8.27
C GLN A 70 19.58 -6.22 7.75
N ALA A 71 20.20 -6.48 6.60
CA ALA A 71 21.16 -5.57 5.99
C ALA A 71 20.57 -4.19 5.69
N ILE A 72 19.26 -4.08 5.36
CA ILE A 72 18.59 -2.78 5.21
C ILE A 72 18.58 -2.02 6.54
N ALA A 73 18.26 -2.68 7.64
CA ALA A 73 18.22 -2.06 8.97
C ALA A 73 19.61 -1.64 9.42
N ASP A 74 20.61 -2.49 9.25
CA ASP A 74 22.00 -2.22 9.61
C ASP A 74 22.54 -1.02 8.82
N HIS A 75 22.22 -0.94 7.53
CA HIS A 75 22.60 0.19 6.67
C HIS A 75 21.93 1.49 7.13
N ALA A 76 20.65 1.46 7.51
CA ALA A 76 19.97 2.63 8.07
C ALA A 76 20.61 3.12 9.36
N VAL A 77 21.03 2.20 10.24
CA VAL A 77 21.75 2.51 11.48
C VAL A 77 23.13 3.10 11.18
N ALA A 78 23.90 2.48 10.28
CA ALA A 78 25.25 2.93 9.93
C ALA A 78 25.23 4.31 9.25
N THR A 79 24.25 4.59 8.38
CA THR A 79 24.20 5.82 7.58
C THR A 79 23.54 6.97 8.33
N PHE A 80 22.44 6.72 9.06
CA PHE A 80 21.62 7.78 9.65
C PHE A 80 21.47 7.67 11.18
N GLY A 81 22.11 6.70 11.83
CA GLY A 81 22.02 6.45 13.27
C GLY A 81 20.76 5.69 13.71
N GLY A 82 19.97 5.22 12.76
CA GLY A 82 18.73 4.48 13.00
C GLY A 82 17.61 4.86 12.04
N PHE A 83 16.41 4.45 12.36
CA PHE A 83 15.20 4.84 11.63
C PHE A 83 14.02 5.06 12.58
N ASP A 84 13.03 5.85 12.13
CA ASP A 84 11.83 6.22 12.88
C ASP A 84 10.58 5.55 12.31
N THR A 85 10.60 5.25 11.00
CA THR A 85 9.48 4.58 10.32
C THR A 85 10.00 3.50 9.39
N TRP A 86 9.34 2.33 9.44
CA TRP A 86 9.58 1.22 8.51
C TRP A 86 8.35 0.95 7.68
N VAL A 87 8.48 0.97 6.33
CA VAL A 87 7.36 0.79 5.40
C VAL A 87 7.57 -0.47 4.56
N ASN A 88 6.76 -1.50 4.82
CA ASN A 88 6.73 -2.72 4.03
C ASN A 88 5.78 -2.53 2.83
N VAL A 89 6.34 -2.14 1.67
CA VAL A 89 5.59 -1.94 0.42
C VAL A 89 5.93 -3.01 -0.62
N ALA A 90 7.11 -3.65 -0.53
CA ALA A 90 7.52 -4.67 -1.48
C ALA A 90 6.44 -5.74 -1.64
N GLY A 91 6.10 -6.04 -2.87
CA GLY A 91 5.08 -7.02 -3.17
C GLY A 91 5.02 -7.37 -4.64
N LEU A 92 4.56 -8.57 -4.91
CA LEU A 92 4.41 -9.16 -6.22
C LEU A 92 2.97 -9.65 -6.40
N THR A 93 2.58 -9.89 -7.64
CA THR A 93 1.31 -10.56 -7.96
C THR A 93 1.52 -11.57 -9.08
N VAL A 94 0.68 -12.60 -9.07
CA VAL A 94 0.58 -13.61 -10.11
C VAL A 94 -0.87 -13.66 -10.57
N TYR A 95 -1.10 -13.60 -11.87
CA TYR A 95 -2.42 -13.74 -12.46
C TYR A 95 -2.57 -15.10 -13.13
N GLY A 96 -3.66 -15.78 -12.84
CA GLY A 96 -4.04 -17.03 -13.50
C GLY A 96 -4.96 -17.91 -12.68
N PRO A 97 -5.57 -18.93 -13.32
CA PRO A 97 -6.32 -19.95 -12.59
C PRO A 97 -5.40 -20.68 -11.61
N LEU A 98 -5.81 -20.82 -10.33
CA LEU A 98 -5.00 -21.44 -9.27
C LEU A 98 -4.33 -22.76 -9.69
N ARG A 99 -5.09 -23.62 -10.39
CA ARG A 99 -4.60 -24.94 -10.84
C ARG A 99 -3.56 -24.90 -11.96
N LYS A 100 -3.36 -23.75 -12.63
CA LYS A 100 -2.40 -23.59 -13.74
C LYS A 100 -1.10 -22.92 -13.31
N ILE A 101 -1.06 -22.32 -12.14
CA ILE A 101 0.12 -21.61 -11.63
C ILE A 101 1.08 -22.64 -11.02
N ALA A 102 2.35 -22.59 -11.41
CA ALA A 102 3.38 -23.45 -10.86
C ALA A 102 3.54 -23.24 -9.34
N LEU A 103 3.83 -24.30 -8.60
CA LEU A 103 3.92 -24.24 -7.14
C LEU A 103 5.04 -23.29 -6.70
N GLU A 104 6.17 -23.32 -7.40
CA GLU A 104 7.34 -22.45 -7.14
C GLU A 104 6.99 -20.96 -7.26
N ASP A 105 6.08 -20.61 -8.19
CA ASP A 105 5.60 -19.23 -8.36
C ASP A 105 4.67 -18.83 -7.20
N HIS A 106 3.87 -19.75 -6.68
CA HIS A 106 3.09 -19.57 -5.47
C HIS A 106 3.97 -19.35 -4.24
N GLU A 107 4.97 -20.21 -4.05
CA GLU A 107 5.93 -20.15 -2.93
C GLU A 107 6.71 -18.82 -2.97
N ARG A 108 7.21 -18.45 -4.15
CA ARG A 108 7.94 -17.19 -4.34
C ARG A 108 7.08 -15.95 -4.01
N LEU A 109 5.81 -15.96 -4.39
CA LEU A 109 4.88 -14.89 -4.06
C LEU A 109 4.67 -14.77 -2.54
N ILE A 110 4.42 -15.88 -1.85
CA ILE A 110 4.25 -15.92 -0.39
C ILE A 110 5.54 -15.47 0.30
N GLN A 111 6.70 -15.94 -0.17
CA GLN A 111 8.00 -15.57 0.38
C GLN A 111 8.23 -14.06 0.32
N THR A 112 7.87 -13.42 -0.80
CA THR A 112 8.03 -11.97 -0.93
C THR A 112 6.96 -11.19 -0.16
N ASN A 113 5.67 -11.52 -0.36
CA ASN A 113 4.57 -10.68 0.13
C ASN A 113 4.33 -10.83 1.64
N LEU A 114 4.42 -12.07 2.15
CA LEU A 114 4.19 -12.38 3.55
C LEU A 114 5.50 -12.35 4.35
N TRP A 115 6.46 -13.23 4.02
CA TRP A 115 7.68 -13.31 4.80
C TRP A 115 8.50 -12.02 4.75
N GLY A 116 8.56 -11.34 3.62
CA GLY A 116 9.20 -10.01 3.53
C GLY A 116 8.58 -8.99 4.47
N THR A 117 7.24 -8.99 4.61
CA THR A 117 6.53 -8.14 5.57
C THR A 117 6.80 -8.58 7.02
N VAL A 118 6.82 -9.88 7.29
CA VAL A 118 7.12 -10.43 8.62
C VAL A 118 8.54 -10.04 9.04
N TYR A 119 9.54 -10.31 8.22
CA TYR A 119 10.94 -9.98 8.53
C TYR A 119 11.12 -8.49 8.79
N GLY A 120 10.63 -7.64 7.87
CA GLY A 120 10.74 -6.19 8.03
C GLY A 120 10.04 -5.67 9.28
N SER A 121 8.86 -6.19 9.59
CA SER A 121 8.12 -5.77 10.78
C SER A 121 8.77 -6.20 12.09
N LEU A 122 9.30 -7.43 12.17
CA LEU A 122 9.96 -7.93 13.38
C LEU A 122 11.28 -7.20 13.66
N ILE A 123 12.10 -6.99 12.61
CA ILE A 123 13.35 -6.23 12.70
C ILE A 123 13.05 -4.78 13.11
N ALA A 124 12.02 -4.17 12.51
CA ALA A 124 11.62 -2.82 12.87
C ALA A 124 11.07 -2.73 14.29
N ALA A 125 10.26 -3.70 14.72
CA ALA A 125 9.73 -3.74 16.08
C ALA A 125 10.86 -3.79 17.12
N GLU A 126 11.87 -4.62 16.91
CA GLU A 126 13.04 -4.73 17.82
C GLU A 126 13.81 -3.40 17.88
N HIS A 127 14.04 -2.74 16.75
CA HIS A 127 14.73 -1.45 16.71
C HIS A 127 13.92 -0.33 17.39
N LEU A 128 12.62 -0.32 17.20
CA LEU A 128 11.73 0.77 17.62
C LEU A 128 11.17 0.61 19.05
N ARG A 129 11.15 -0.60 19.62
CA ARG A 129 10.47 -0.90 20.92
C ARG A 129 10.88 0.01 22.06
N GLY A 130 12.14 0.45 22.12
CA GLY A 130 12.64 1.36 23.16
C GLY A 130 12.72 2.83 22.71
N ARG A 131 12.55 3.10 21.42
CA ARG A 131 12.75 4.43 20.80
C ARG A 131 11.45 5.10 20.39
N GLY A 132 10.44 4.31 20.11
CA GLY A 132 9.20 4.74 19.46
C GLY A 132 9.33 4.87 17.96
N GLY A 133 8.20 4.88 17.29
CA GLY A 133 8.14 5.04 15.84
C GLY A 133 6.97 4.31 15.20
N ALA A 134 7.01 4.15 13.88
CA ALA A 134 5.92 3.57 13.11
C ALA A 134 6.35 2.39 12.25
N ILE A 135 5.53 1.35 12.22
CA ILE A 135 5.58 0.27 11.23
C ILE A 135 4.35 0.38 10.35
N VAL A 136 4.54 0.51 9.04
CA VAL A 136 3.44 0.62 8.08
C VAL A 136 3.51 -0.56 7.11
N ASN A 137 2.52 -1.45 7.21
CA ASN A 137 2.39 -2.60 6.32
C ASN A 137 1.40 -2.28 5.20
N VAL A 138 1.81 -2.48 3.95
CA VAL A 138 0.93 -2.28 2.81
C VAL A 138 0.25 -3.59 2.44
N GLY A 139 -1.00 -3.71 2.89
CA GLY A 139 -1.92 -4.75 2.49
C GLY A 139 -2.54 -4.49 1.12
N SER A 140 -3.84 -4.67 1.04
CA SER A 140 -4.70 -4.40 -0.13
C SER A 140 -6.16 -4.50 0.33
N ILE A 141 -7.12 -4.10 -0.51
CA ILE A 141 -8.50 -4.58 -0.35
C ILE A 141 -8.55 -6.13 -0.41
N ALA A 142 -7.57 -6.75 -1.07
CA ALA A 142 -7.37 -8.21 -1.07
C ALA A 142 -6.97 -8.78 0.32
N SER A 143 -6.79 -7.97 1.33
CA SER A 143 -6.68 -8.40 2.73
C SER A 143 -8.04 -8.74 3.37
N ASP A 144 -9.13 -8.34 2.74
CA ASP A 144 -10.50 -8.57 3.19
C ASP A 144 -11.36 -9.26 2.09
N LEU A 145 -10.91 -9.24 0.84
CA LEU A 145 -11.58 -9.82 -0.33
C LEU A 145 -10.69 -10.83 -1.05
N ALA A 146 -11.30 -11.80 -1.70
CA ALA A 146 -10.65 -12.66 -2.69
C ALA A 146 -11.09 -12.27 -4.10
N PHE A 147 -10.21 -12.43 -5.08
CA PHE A 147 -10.50 -12.17 -6.49
C PHE A 147 -10.12 -13.39 -7.33
N PRO A 148 -10.93 -13.77 -8.33
CA PRO A 148 -10.53 -14.75 -9.32
C PRO A 148 -9.17 -14.36 -9.95
N PHE A 149 -8.37 -15.34 -10.35
CA PHE A 149 -7.04 -15.20 -10.94
C PHE A 149 -5.94 -14.61 -10.02
N GLN A 150 -6.27 -14.21 -8.79
CA GLN A 150 -5.30 -13.66 -7.82
C GLN A 150 -5.35 -14.41 -6.47
N GLY A 151 -5.59 -15.72 -6.48
CA GLY A 151 -5.84 -16.51 -5.26
C GLY A 151 -4.73 -16.39 -4.23
N LEU A 152 -3.47 -16.74 -4.57
CA LEU A 152 -2.35 -16.66 -3.61
C LEU A 152 -1.96 -15.21 -3.27
N TYR A 153 -2.22 -14.26 -4.17
CA TYR A 153 -2.07 -12.84 -3.83
C TYR A 153 -3.04 -12.45 -2.71
N ALA A 154 -4.32 -12.79 -2.85
CA ALA A 154 -5.32 -12.55 -1.80
C ALA A 154 -4.97 -13.28 -0.51
N THR A 155 -4.56 -14.56 -0.58
CA THR A 155 -4.06 -15.33 0.58
C THR A 155 -2.93 -14.59 1.29
N SER A 156 -1.90 -14.13 0.55
CA SER A 156 -0.77 -13.40 1.14
C SER A 156 -1.23 -12.11 1.84
N LYS A 157 -2.19 -11.37 1.27
CA LYS A 157 -2.67 -10.12 1.85
C LYS A 157 -3.61 -10.33 3.05
N HIS A 158 -4.38 -11.41 3.09
CA HIS A 158 -5.11 -11.84 4.31
C HIS A 158 -4.13 -12.21 5.43
N ALA A 159 -3.07 -12.96 5.11
CA ALA A 159 -2.04 -13.33 6.08
C ALA A 159 -1.29 -12.10 6.62
N VAL A 160 -0.93 -11.14 5.76
CA VAL A 160 -0.33 -9.86 6.20
C VAL A 160 -1.25 -9.11 7.16
N LYS A 161 -2.57 -9.12 6.94
CA LYS A 161 -3.52 -8.49 7.88
C LYS A 161 -3.50 -9.20 9.24
N GLY A 162 -3.66 -10.53 9.28
CA GLY A 162 -3.63 -11.28 10.53
C GLY A 162 -2.33 -11.07 11.30
N PHE A 163 -1.19 -11.14 10.62
CA PHE A 163 0.11 -10.86 11.21
C PHE A 163 0.21 -9.42 11.76
N THR A 164 -0.24 -8.43 10.98
CA THR A 164 -0.19 -7.01 11.40
C THR A 164 -1.05 -6.75 12.63
N ASP A 165 -2.24 -7.37 12.70
CA ASP A 165 -3.14 -7.24 13.84
C ASP A 165 -2.53 -7.86 15.09
N THR A 166 -1.92 -9.05 15.01
CA THR A 166 -1.24 -9.73 16.12
C THR A 166 -0.04 -8.91 16.61
N LEU A 167 0.85 -8.49 15.72
CA LEU A 167 2.03 -7.69 16.10
C LEU A 167 1.63 -6.39 16.82
N ARG A 168 0.55 -5.74 16.36
CA ARG A 168 0.03 -4.54 17.04
C ARG A 168 -0.44 -4.84 18.46
N MET A 169 -1.18 -5.93 18.65
CA MET A 169 -1.67 -6.32 19.97
C MET A 169 -0.53 -6.67 20.93
N GLU A 170 0.49 -7.36 20.45
CA GLU A 170 1.68 -7.72 21.24
C GLU A 170 2.46 -6.48 21.68
N LEU A 171 2.76 -5.56 20.75
CA LEU A 171 3.46 -4.31 21.07
C LEU A 171 2.66 -3.40 22.02
N ILE A 172 1.32 -3.39 21.94
CA ILE A 172 0.46 -2.70 22.90
C ILE A 172 0.58 -3.37 24.27
N ALA A 173 0.52 -4.69 24.35
CA ALA A 173 0.65 -5.43 25.61
C ALA A 173 2.02 -5.24 26.27
N GLU A 174 3.07 -5.08 25.49
CA GLU A 174 4.42 -4.74 25.95
C GLU A 174 4.57 -3.27 26.41
N GLY A 175 3.60 -2.42 26.13
CA GLY A 175 3.71 -0.97 26.35
C GLY A 175 4.73 -0.28 25.42
N ALA A 176 5.11 -0.92 24.32
CA ALA A 176 6.05 -0.37 23.36
C ALA A 176 5.48 0.87 22.66
N PRO A 177 6.23 1.99 22.55
CA PRO A 177 5.75 3.21 21.92
C PRO A 177 5.80 3.14 20.35
N VAL A 178 5.39 2.00 19.81
CA VAL A 178 5.42 1.69 18.37
C VAL A 178 4.00 1.59 17.82
N SER A 179 3.69 2.39 16.80
CA SER A 179 2.44 2.23 16.08
C SER A 179 2.58 1.24 14.93
N VAL A 180 1.56 0.40 14.72
CA VAL A 180 1.52 -0.54 13.59
C VAL A 180 0.25 -0.28 12.79
N THR A 181 0.42 0.17 11.55
CA THR A 181 -0.68 0.53 10.66
C THR A 181 -0.74 -0.41 9.46
N LEU A 182 -1.94 -0.89 9.11
CA LEU A 182 -2.21 -1.59 7.86
C LEU A 182 -2.85 -0.63 6.85
N VAL A 183 -2.14 -0.31 5.77
CA VAL A 183 -2.70 0.46 4.65
C VAL A 183 -3.29 -0.52 3.63
N LYS A 184 -4.56 -0.34 3.27
CA LYS A 184 -5.31 -1.22 2.36
C LYS A 184 -5.71 -0.48 1.08
N PRO A 185 -4.84 -0.45 0.04
CA PRO A 185 -5.16 0.16 -1.25
C PRO A 185 -6.22 -0.63 -2.01
N ALA A 186 -7.09 0.09 -2.72
CA ALA A 186 -7.95 -0.43 -3.78
C ALA A 186 -7.14 -0.61 -5.08
N SER A 187 -7.76 -0.44 -6.25
CA SER A 187 -7.05 -0.44 -7.54
C SER A 187 -6.18 0.80 -7.67
N ILE A 188 -4.86 0.61 -7.77
CA ILE A 188 -3.89 1.70 -7.85
C ILE A 188 -3.13 1.63 -9.18
N ASP A 189 -3.04 2.76 -9.88
CA ASP A 189 -2.29 2.93 -11.12
C ASP A 189 -0.78 2.79 -10.90
N THR A 190 -0.30 1.56 -10.87
CA THR A 190 1.11 1.21 -10.69
C THR A 190 1.57 0.22 -11.75
N PRO A 191 2.88 0.03 -11.95
CA PRO A 191 3.40 -1.00 -12.86
C PRO A 191 3.14 -2.44 -12.40
N LEU A 192 2.55 -2.69 -11.22
CA LEU A 192 2.37 -4.02 -10.65
C LEU A 192 1.66 -5.01 -11.60
N PRO A 193 0.53 -4.67 -12.25
CA PRO A 193 -0.11 -5.59 -13.20
C PRO A 193 0.76 -5.94 -14.41
N ASN A 194 1.46 -4.96 -14.95
CA ASN A 194 2.34 -5.12 -16.13
C ASN A 194 3.59 -5.96 -15.86
N ARG A 195 3.96 -6.08 -14.58
CA ARG A 195 5.14 -6.82 -14.09
C ARG A 195 4.75 -8.12 -13.39
N ALA A 196 3.48 -8.45 -13.41
CA ALA A 196 2.97 -9.69 -12.84
C ALA A 196 3.41 -10.91 -13.66
N ARG A 197 3.69 -12.01 -12.98
CA ARG A 197 3.71 -13.32 -13.62
C ARG A 197 2.30 -13.63 -14.12
N ASN A 198 2.14 -13.90 -15.41
CA ASN A 198 0.83 -14.03 -16.04
C ASN A 198 0.63 -15.40 -16.69
N TYR A 199 -0.30 -16.16 -16.17
CA TYR A 199 -0.76 -17.46 -16.66
C TYR A 199 -2.09 -17.38 -17.42
N MET A 200 -2.61 -16.16 -17.65
CA MET A 200 -3.79 -15.96 -18.47
C MET A 200 -3.40 -15.84 -19.94
N ASP A 201 -4.40 -15.97 -20.80
CA ASP A 201 -4.28 -15.76 -22.25
C ASP A 201 -4.26 -14.30 -22.69
N ARG A 202 -4.50 -13.37 -21.75
CA ARG A 202 -4.61 -11.94 -21.98
C ARG A 202 -3.87 -11.15 -20.90
N GLU A 203 -3.58 -9.86 -21.20
CA GLU A 203 -3.05 -8.94 -20.19
C GLU A 203 -4.06 -8.72 -19.05
N PRO A 204 -3.61 -8.63 -17.80
CA PRO A 204 -4.49 -8.27 -16.69
C PRO A 204 -4.90 -6.80 -16.74
N THR A 205 -6.07 -6.50 -16.18
CA THR A 205 -6.51 -5.14 -15.94
C THR A 205 -6.99 -4.97 -14.50
N LEU A 206 -6.99 -3.73 -14.03
CA LEU A 206 -7.50 -3.38 -12.72
C LEU A 206 -8.99 -3.01 -12.80
N PRO A 207 -9.83 -3.48 -11.86
CA PRO A 207 -11.21 -3.04 -11.79
C PRO A 207 -11.30 -1.55 -11.38
N PRO A 208 -12.20 -0.76 -11.99
CA PRO A 208 -12.42 0.62 -11.59
C PRO A 208 -13.17 0.70 -10.23
N PRO A 209 -13.05 1.83 -9.53
CA PRO A 209 -12.25 3.02 -9.86
C PRO A 209 -10.76 2.84 -9.54
N ILE A 210 -9.88 3.37 -10.41
CA ILE A 210 -8.42 3.33 -10.23
C ILE A 210 -7.94 4.66 -9.65
N TYR A 211 -7.03 4.61 -8.67
CA TYR A 211 -6.49 5.78 -7.99
C TYR A 211 -4.97 5.91 -8.24
N PRO A 212 -4.42 7.13 -8.17
CA PRO A 212 -2.98 7.32 -8.36
C PRO A 212 -2.17 6.87 -7.14
N PRO A 213 -0.91 6.42 -7.32
CA PRO A 213 -0.02 5.97 -6.23
C PRO A 213 0.17 7.01 -5.12
N LYS A 214 0.14 8.30 -5.46
CA LYS A 214 0.26 9.41 -4.51
C LYS A 214 -0.78 9.37 -3.37
N GLU A 215 -1.98 8.83 -3.61
CA GLU A 215 -3.00 8.71 -2.55
C GLU A 215 -2.57 7.69 -1.49
N VAL A 216 -1.91 6.59 -1.91
CA VAL A 216 -1.35 5.61 -0.97
C VAL A 216 -0.13 6.16 -0.27
N ALA A 217 0.76 6.86 -0.98
CA ALA A 217 1.92 7.52 -0.40
C ALA A 217 1.51 8.54 0.68
N ASN A 218 0.47 9.33 0.44
CA ASN A 218 -0.09 10.23 1.45
C ASN A 218 -0.60 9.48 2.69
N ALA A 219 -1.31 8.36 2.51
CA ALA A 219 -1.79 7.53 3.62
C ALA A 219 -0.65 6.93 4.44
N ILE A 220 0.40 6.42 3.78
CA ILE A 220 1.60 5.89 4.43
C ILE A 220 2.30 6.98 5.27
N LEU A 221 2.55 8.15 4.68
CA LEU A 221 3.22 9.25 5.36
C LEU A 221 2.36 9.89 6.46
N HIS A 222 1.03 9.83 6.31
CA HIS A 222 0.12 10.20 7.39
C HIS A 222 0.27 9.23 8.58
N ALA A 223 0.29 7.92 8.33
CA ALA A 223 0.47 6.90 9.36
C ALA A 223 1.83 6.99 10.06
N ALA A 224 2.87 7.46 9.36
CA ALA A 224 4.20 7.70 9.94
C ALA A 224 4.21 8.81 11.01
N ILE A 225 3.22 9.70 11.02
CA ILE A 225 3.10 10.82 11.98
C ILE A 225 1.94 10.58 12.96
N HIS A 226 0.82 10.07 12.43
CA HIS A 226 -0.45 9.92 13.15
C HIS A 226 -0.79 8.44 13.26
N PRO A 227 -0.63 7.82 14.44
CA PRO A 227 -0.97 6.41 14.64
C PRO A 227 -2.42 6.11 14.24
N GLN A 228 -2.59 5.15 13.34
CA GLN A 228 -3.90 4.64 12.93
C GLN A 228 -3.83 3.12 12.82
N ARG A 229 -4.95 2.44 13.10
CA ARG A 229 -5.01 0.99 12.97
C ARG A 229 -4.99 0.55 11.51
N ASP A 230 -5.96 1.01 10.74
CA ASP A 230 -6.18 0.65 9.33
C ASP A 230 -6.51 1.89 8.51
N ILE A 231 -5.96 1.98 7.30
CA ILE A 231 -6.28 3.04 6.35
C ILE A 231 -6.68 2.42 5.01
N PHE A 232 -7.95 2.56 4.63
CA PHE A 232 -8.39 2.23 3.28
C PHE A 232 -8.08 3.37 2.32
N VAL A 233 -7.45 3.05 1.21
CA VAL A 233 -7.17 4.01 0.14
C VAL A 233 -8.02 3.68 -1.08
N GLY A 234 -9.02 4.53 -1.34
CA GLY A 234 -10.01 4.33 -2.40
C GLY A 234 -11.38 3.86 -1.87
N GLY A 235 -12.38 4.75 -1.93
CA GLY A 235 -13.72 4.48 -1.38
C GLY A 235 -14.46 3.33 -2.05
N GLY A 236 -14.26 3.12 -3.36
CA GLY A 236 -14.86 1.98 -4.07
C GLY A 236 -14.47 0.63 -3.47
N GLY A 237 -13.18 0.45 -3.13
CA GLY A 237 -12.73 -0.79 -2.51
C GLY A 237 -13.37 -1.04 -1.14
N LYS A 238 -13.57 0.01 -0.33
CA LYS A 238 -14.23 -0.12 0.98
C LYS A 238 -15.69 -0.58 0.84
N LEU A 239 -16.40 -0.07 -0.16
CA LEU A 239 -17.78 -0.51 -0.43
C LEU A 239 -17.86 -1.98 -0.81
N PHE A 240 -16.93 -2.48 -1.63
CA PHE A 240 -16.86 -3.91 -1.97
C PHE A 240 -16.62 -4.79 -0.73
N VAL A 241 -15.71 -4.39 0.15
CA VAL A 241 -15.45 -5.10 1.42
C VAL A 241 -16.73 -5.18 2.25
N MET A 242 -17.42 -4.06 2.44
CA MET A 242 -18.69 -4.03 3.17
C MET A 242 -19.75 -4.91 2.52
N GLY A 243 -19.89 -4.84 1.19
CA GLY A 243 -20.86 -5.67 0.46
C GLY A 243 -20.64 -7.17 0.66
N LYS A 244 -19.38 -7.63 0.65
CA LYS A 244 -19.04 -9.04 0.94
C LYS A 244 -19.41 -9.46 2.36
N GLU A 245 -19.19 -8.59 3.35
CA GLU A 245 -19.52 -8.89 4.75
C GLU A 245 -21.04 -9.12 4.94
N PHE A 246 -21.88 -8.36 4.24
CA PHE A 246 -23.35 -8.48 4.34
C PHE A 246 -23.95 -9.57 3.45
N ALA A 247 -23.33 -9.85 2.28
CA ALA A 247 -23.89 -10.78 1.28
C ALA A 247 -22.77 -11.58 0.59
N PRO A 248 -22.07 -12.50 1.30
CA PRO A 248 -20.92 -13.23 0.77
C PRO A 248 -21.23 -14.05 -0.48
N GLY A 249 -22.37 -14.76 -0.51
CA GLY A 249 -22.77 -15.55 -1.69
C GLY A 249 -23.02 -14.68 -2.92
N ALA A 250 -23.69 -13.52 -2.77
CA ALA A 250 -23.88 -12.59 -3.87
C ALA A 250 -22.57 -11.99 -4.36
N TYR A 251 -21.60 -11.79 -3.45
CA TYR A 251 -20.25 -11.37 -3.82
C TYR A 251 -19.54 -12.43 -4.68
N ASP A 252 -19.62 -13.71 -4.32
CA ASP A 252 -18.98 -14.80 -5.07
C ASP A 252 -19.55 -14.91 -6.49
N GLU A 253 -20.86 -14.81 -6.66
CA GLU A 253 -21.54 -14.77 -7.96
C GLU A 253 -21.08 -13.56 -8.79
N LEU A 254 -21.09 -12.36 -8.20
CA LEU A 254 -20.63 -11.15 -8.86
C LEU A 254 -19.13 -11.23 -9.23
N ALA A 255 -18.29 -11.70 -8.33
CA ALA A 255 -16.86 -11.84 -8.58
C ALA A 255 -16.58 -12.84 -9.71
N SER A 256 -17.34 -13.93 -9.77
CA SER A 256 -17.21 -14.90 -10.87
C SER A 256 -17.65 -14.31 -12.22
N ALA A 257 -18.72 -13.52 -12.25
CA ALA A 257 -19.20 -12.87 -13.46
C ALA A 257 -18.22 -11.78 -13.99
N ILE A 258 -17.43 -11.15 -13.11
CA ILE A 258 -16.45 -10.12 -13.46
C ILE A 258 -15.15 -10.72 -14.02
N ILE A 259 -14.94 -12.03 -13.99
CA ILE A 259 -13.73 -12.70 -14.49
C ILE A 259 -13.31 -12.22 -15.89
N ALA A 260 -14.27 -12.10 -16.80
CA ALA A 260 -14.00 -11.64 -18.15
C ALA A 260 -13.48 -10.19 -18.21
N GLN A 261 -13.91 -9.35 -17.27
CA GLN A 261 -13.53 -7.94 -17.20
C GLN A 261 -12.12 -7.72 -16.61
N GLN A 262 -11.50 -8.76 -16.02
CA GLN A 262 -10.13 -8.70 -15.52
C GLN A 262 -9.09 -8.91 -16.61
N LYS A 263 -9.51 -9.09 -17.85
CA LYS A 263 -8.66 -9.31 -19.01
C LYS A 263 -8.77 -8.13 -19.98
N ARG A 264 -7.62 -7.68 -20.49
CA ARG A 264 -7.57 -6.80 -21.67
C ARG A 264 -7.83 -7.61 -22.94
N THR A 265 -7.88 -6.92 -24.09
CA THR A 265 -7.98 -7.54 -25.40
C THR A 265 -6.66 -8.10 -25.90
N GLU A 266 -5.54 -7.50 -25.46
CA GLU A 266 -4.18 -7.81 -25.89
C GLU A 266 -3.64 -9.09 -25.23
N PRO A 267 -2.82 -9.88 -25.94
CA PRO A 267 -2.09 -11.00 -25.38
C PRO A 267 -1.06 -10.53 -24.33
N PRO A 268 -0.56 -11.41 -23.46
CA PRO A 268 0.44 -11.07 -22.46
C PRO A 268 1.73 -10.54 -23.11
N ARG A 269 2.14 -9.32 -22.74
CA ARG A 269 3.38 -8.69 -23.23
C ARG A 269 4.61 -9.27 -22.53
N ASN A 270 4.47 -9.59 -21.25
CA ASN A 270 5.57 -10.09 -20.42
C ASN A 270 5.06 -11.17 -19.44
N PRO A 271 4.80 -12.40 -19.93
CA PRO A 271 4.22 -13.45 -19.10
C PRO A 271 5.14 -13.91 -17.94
N LYS A 272 6.46 -13.74 -18.05
CA LYS A 272 7.41 -14.07 -16.97
C LYS A 272 7.35 -13.07 -15.81
N GLY A 273 7.10 -11.80 -16.11
CA GLY A 273 7.04 -10.74 -15.10
C GLY A 273 8.29 -10.60 -14.24
N ALA A 274 8.15 -9.90 -13.13
CA ALA A 274 9.22 -9.59 -12.17
C ALA A 274 9.26 -10.55 -10.96
N LEU A 275 8.65 -11.73 -11.04
CA LEU A 275 8.51 -12.63 -9.90
C LEU A 275 9.88 -13.11 -9.40
N HIS A 276 10.67 -13.69 -10.26
CA HIS A 276 11.99 -14.27 -9.92
C HIS A 276 13.16 -13.32 -10.18
N ALA A 277 13.09 -12.50 -11.22
CA ALA A 277 14.15 -11.55 -11.58
C ALA A 277 13.63 -10.11 -11.50
N PRO A 278 14.47 -9.14 -11.08
CA PRO A 278 14.07 -7.74 -11.10
C PRO A 278 13.82 -7.28 -12.54
N GLN A 279 12.83 -6.44 -12.72
CA GLN A 279 12.61 -5.74 -13.98
C GLN A 279 12.57 -4.25 -13.64
N GLY A 280 13.52 -3.50 -14.17
CA GLY A 280 13.65 -2.07 -13.94
C GLY A 280 12.34 -1.34 -14.24
N ALA A 281 12.02 -0.31 -13.47
CA ALA A 281 10.90 0.55 -13.76
C ALA A 281 11.22 2.02 -13.57
N GLY A 282 11.68 2.46 -12.41
CA GLY A 282 11.82 3.89 -12.13
C GLY A 282 10.52 4.70 -12.32
N ARG A 283 9.35 4.02 -12.42
CA ARG A 283 8.05 4.61 -12.68
C ARG A 283 7.08 4.43 -11.53
N GLU A 284 6.37 5.50 -11.16
CA GLU A 284 5.31 5.44 -10.17
C GLU A 284 4.01 4.87 -10.76
N ARG A 285 3.72 5.20 -12.01
CA ARG A 285 2.45 4.87 -12.66
C ARG A 285 2.59 3.73 -13.66
N GLY A 286 1.49 2.99 -13.81
CA GLY A 286 1.28 2.01 -14.87
C GLY A 286 0.75 2.65 -16.15
N ASP A 287 0.07 1.84 -16.96
CA ASP A 287 -0.61 2.23 -18.19
C ASP A 287 -2.02 1.61 -18.26
N PRO A 288 -2.90 1.89 -17.27
CA PRO A 288 -4.24 1.34 -17.30
C PRO A 288 -5.02 1.86 -18.51
N PRO A 289 -5.82 1.00 -19.17
CA PRO A 289 -6.57 1.38 -20.37
C PRO A 289 -7.79 2.26 -20.08
N ILE A 290 -8.05 2.57 -18.81
CA ILE A 290 -9.23 3.28 -18.33
C ILE A 290 -8.85 4.49 -17.50
N TYR A 291 -9.82 5.36 -17.25
CA TYR A 291 -9.62 6.60 -16.50
C TYR A 291 -9.11 6.36 -15.07
N VAL A 292 -8.07 7.10 -14.70
CA VAL A 292 -7.52 7.14 -13.34
C VAL A 292 -8.06 8.37 -12.62
N MET A 293 -8.67 8.16 -11.47
CA MET A 293 -9.20 9.23 -10.61
C MET A 293 -8.08 10.20 -10.20
N ARG A 294 -8.39 11.48 -10.11
CA ARG A 294 -7.39 12.48 -9.65
C ARG A 294 -7.06 12.33 -8.17
N SER A 295 -8.03 11.90 -7.37
CA SER A 295 -7.89 11.71 -5.91
C SER A 295 -9.05 10.89 -5.37
N SER A 296 -8.96 10.49 -4.08
CA SER A 296 -10.04 9.83 -3.35
C SER A 296 -10.59 10.75 -2.25
N ALA A 297 -11.81 11.24 -2.43
CA ALA A 297 -12.50 12.03 -1.40
C ALA A 297 -12.66 11.24 -0.10
N TYR A 298 -13.01 9.96 -0.19
CA TYR A 298 -13.08 9.04 0.95
C TYR A 298 -11.77 9.00 1.74
N THR A 299 -10.63 8.76 1.04
CA THR A 299 -9.32 8.69 1.69
C THR A 299 -8.98 10.00 2.38
N ARG A 300 -9.21 11.13 1.73
CA ARG A 300 -8.96 12.45 2.34
C ARG A 300 -9.80 12.68 3.58
N ALA A 301 -11.09 12.32 3.52
CA ALA A 301 -12.00 12.44 4.65
C ALA A 301 -11.55 11.59 5.85
N THR A 302 -11.09 10.36 5.61
CA THR A 302 -10.62 9.48 6.67
C THR A 302 -9.28 9.89 7.27
N LEU A 303 -8.39 10.50 6.48
CA LEU A 303 -7.10 11.03 6.98
C LEU A 303 -7.27 12.33 7.77
N HIS A 304 -8.35 13.10 7.54
CA HIS A 304 -8.60 14.40 8.19
C HIS A 304 -10.02 14.48 8.79
N PRO A 305 -10.34 13.64 9.78
CA PRO A 305 -11.72 13.50 10.28
C PRO A 305 -12.28 14.81 10.86
N LEU A 306 -11.48 15.58 11.58
CA LEU A 306 -11.94 16.87 12.16
C LEU A 306 -12.25 17.91 11.08
N ALA A 307 -11.40 18.02 10.05
CA ALA A 307 -11.66 18.92 8.93
C ALA A 307 -12.91 18.49 8.15
N THR A 308 -13.11 17.19 7.98
CA THR A 308 -14.28 16.61 7.31
C THR A 308 -15.55 16.87 8.10
N ALA A 309 -15.53 16.69 9.43
CA ALA A 309 -16.66 16.99 10.31
C ALA A 309 -17.01 18.50 10.29
N GLY A 310 -16.00 19.38 10.32
CA GLY A 310 -16.20 20.83 10.21
C GLY A 310 -16.85 21.24 8.88
N LEU A 311 -16.38 20.64 7.76
CA LEU A 311 -16.97 20.89 6.43
C LEU A 311 -18.43 20.41 6.37
N ALA A 312 -18.70 19.21 6.88
CA ALA A 312 -20.05 18.65 6.91
C ALA A 312 -21.01 19.51 7.76
N ALA A 313 -20.56 19.96 8.93
CA ALA A 313 -21.35 20.87 9.79
C ALA A 313 -21.62 22.22 9.11
N GLY A 314 -20.63 22.79 8.43
CA GLY A 314 -20.79 24.04 7.66
C GLY A 314 -21.82 23.89 6.52
N LEU A 315 -21.77 22.80 5.77
CA LEU A 315 -22.71 22.47 4.71
C LEU A 315 -24.12 22.28 5.28
N ALA A 316 -24.29 21.59 6.40
CA ALA A 316 -25.57 21.38 7.06
C ALA A 316 -26.15 22.69 7.55
N ALA A 317 -25.34 23.58 8.17
CA ALA A 317 -25.79 24.91 8.62
C ALA A 317 -26.26 25.80 7.44
N THR A 318 -25.48 25.78 6.33
CA THR A 318 -25.83 26.51 5.10
C THR A 318 -27.15 26.01 4.52
N ALA A 319 -27.31 24.66 4.43
CA ALA A 319 -28.56 24.06 3.96
C ALA A 319 -29.77 24.44 4.85
N ALA A 320 -29.61 24.45 6.19
CA ALA A 320 -30.65 24.86 7.14
C ALA A 320 -31.04 26.31 6.95
N LEU A 321 -30.07 27.22 6.76
CA LEU A 321 -30.32 28.63 6.48
C LEU A 321 -31.10 28.86 5.18
N VAL A 322 -30.71 28.18 4.11
CA VAL A 322 -31.36 28.26 2.79
C VAL A 322 -32.81 27.73 2.84
N LEU A 323 -33.01 26.59 3.52
CA LEU A 323 -34.33 25.98 3.67
C LEU A 323 -35.23 26.77 4.62
N GLY A 324 -34.66 27.29 5.72
CA GLY A 324 -35.35 28.14 6.68
C GLY A 324 -35.81 29.50 6.06
N GLY A 325 -34.93 30.14 5.28
CA GLY A 325 -35.24 31.36 4.55
C GLY A 325 -36.34 31.19 3.50
N LYS A 326 -36.43 30.01 2.85
CA LYS A 326 -37.54 29.70 1.92
C LYS A 326 -38.88 29.49 2.64
N ARG A 327 -38.87 28.96 3.88
CA ARG A 327 -40.10 28.82 4.70
C ARG A 327 -40.60 30.17 5.24
N ALA A 328 -39.71 31.07 5.62
CA ALA A 328 -40.08 32.41 6.08
C ALA A 328 -40.75 33.28 4.97
N ARG A 329 -40.30 33.10 3.70
CA ARG A 329 -40.89 33.80 2.53
C ARG A 329 -42.22 33.22 2.02
N ARG A 330 -42.70 32.08 2.55
CA ARG A 330 -43.96 31.42 2.16
C ARG A 330 -45.08 31.57 3.21
N ARG A 331 -44.88 32.36 4.25
CA ARG A 331 -46.00 32.74 5.14
C ARG A 331 -46.68 33.99 4.57
N PRO A 332 -47.99 33.92 4.28
CA PRO A 332 -48.77 35.04 3.76
C PRO A 332 -48.88 36.18 4.75
#